data_bcf93673409600711c0a2997e5e2f170
#
_entry.id   bcf93673409600711c0a2997e5e2f170
#
_cell.length_a   1.000
_cell.length_b   1.000
_cell.length_c   1.000
_cell.angle_alpha   90.00
_cell.angle_beta   90.00
_cell.angle_gamma   90.00
#
_symmetry.space_group_name_H-M   'P 1'
#
loop_
_entity.id
_entity.type
_entity.pdbx_description
1 polymer ?
#
loop_
_entity_poly.entity_id
_entity_poly.type
_entity_poly.pdbx_seq_one_letter_code
_entity_poly.pdbx_strand_id
1 'polypeptide(L)'
;MTTRVYLVRHGATVSSAEDSFNGETDIALSEAGREQARALGRRLAGERIDAFYSSPLSRAMETARLVASPHAKEVTAVPAIREVSHGRWEGKRRAEVASQYPEEYRRWEADPWSFAPEGGETGLAVTARALPALLEIVEAHPGETVLAVSHKATIRLLVAALVGFDPRRYRDRLEAKPAGLTALDFRETSGPRLAFFNDTSHLTETPGAGSP
;
A
#
# COMPACT_ATOMS: atom_id res chain seq x y z
N MET A 1 11.53 -20.73 11.84
CA MET A 1 12.18 -19.54 11.21
C MET A 1 11.19 -18.37 11.17
N THR A 2 11.63 -17.13 10.90
CA THR A 2 10.74 -15.97 10.80
C THR A 2 11.01 -15.28 9.48
N THR A 3 10.02 -15.22 8.60
CA THR A 3 10.07 -14.39 7.37
C THR A 3 9.52 -13.02 7.68
N ARG A 4 10.28 -11.96 7.36
CA ARG A 4 9.83 -10.58 7.51
C ARG A 4 9.34 -10.02 6.18
N VAL A 5 8.16 -9.44 6.20
CA VAL A 5 7.61 -8.71 5.05
C VAL A 5 7.50 -7.23 5.40
N TYR A 6 8.17 -6.41 4.63
CA TYR A 6 7.93 -4.98 4.58
C TYR A 6 6.87 -4.66 3.52
N LEU A 7 5.75 -4.07 3.94
CA LEU A 7 4.75 -3.48 3.05
C LEU A 7 4.94 -1.98 3.00
N VAL A 8 5.07 -1.42 1.82
CA VAL A 8 5.29 0.01 1.58
C VAL A 8 4.17 0.55 0.71
N ARG A 9 3.51 1.61 1.15
CA ARG A 9 2.64 2.37 0.23
C ARG A 9 3.51 3.18 -0.73
N HIS A 10 3.17 3.21 -2.02
CA HIS A 10 3.85 4.07 -2.99
C HIS A 10 3.96 5.53 -2.50
N GLY A 11 4.94 6.28 -2.97
CA GLY A 11 5.13 7.70 -2.69
C GLY A 11 3.95 8.57 -3.14
N ALA A 12 3.95 9.84 -2.77
CA ALA A 12 2.92 10.78 -3.19
C ALA A 12 2.87 10.89 -4.73
N THR A 13 1.65 11.01 -5.28
CA THR A 13 1.41 11.20 -6.71
C THR A 13 1.08 12.66 -7.02
N VAL A 14 1.08 13.02 -8.30
CA VAL A 14 0.71 14.37 -8.75
C VAL A 14 -0.73 14.76 -8.38
N SER A 15 -1.60 13.78 -8.18
CA SER A 15 -3.00 13.98 -7.75
C SER A 15 -3.25 13.68 -6.27
N SER A 16 -2.21 13.47 -5.46
CA SER A 16 -2.38 13.12 -4.02
C SER A 16 -3.06 14.22 -3.19
N ALA A 17 -3.02 15.47 -3.66
CA ALA A 17 -3.73 16.59 -3.04
C ALA A 17 -5.22 16.65 -3.41
N GLU A 18 -5.62 15.94 -4.46
CA GLU A 18 -7.00 15.86 -4.90
C GLU A 18 -7.71 14.72 -4.16
N ASP A 19 -8.83 14.99 -3.52
CA ASP A 19 -9.64 13.94 -2.87
C ASP A 19 -10.46 13.19 -3.93
N SER A 20 -9.74 12.39 -4.75
CA SER A 20 -10.28 11.66 -5.89
C SER A 20 -10.09 10.14 -5.77
N PHE A 21 -10.94 9.40 -6.48
CA PHE A 21 -10.87 7.95 -6.59
C PHE A 21 -9.87 7.55 -7.68
N ASN A 22 -8.65 7.27 -7.29
CA ASN A 22 -7.53 6.94 -8.18
C ASN A 22 -7.06 5.49 -7.95
N GLY A 23 -7.96 4.52 -8.05
CA GLY A 23 -7.64 3.12 -7.80
C GLY A 23 -6.63 2.55 -8.77
N GLU A 24 -7.10 1.99 -9.88
CA GLU A 24 -6.26 1.38 -10.92
C GLU A 24 -5.77 2.40 -11.96
N THR A 25 -6.28 3.63 -11.95
CA THR A 25 -5.79 4.69 -12.83
C THR A 25 -4.28 4.87 -12.62
N ASP A 26 -3.52 4.80 -13.71
CA ASP A 26 -2.07 4.89 -13.65
C ASP A 26 -1.60 6.35 -13.60
N ILE A 27 -1.31 6.81 -12.39
CA ILE A 27 -0.90 8.18 -12.06
C ILE A 27 0.56 8.17 -11.63
N ALA A 28 1.38 9.05 -12.20
CA ALA A 28 2.80 9.14 -11.88
C ALA A 28 3.08 9.66 -10.46
N LEU A 29 4.23 9.30 -9.92
CA LEU A 29 4.76 9.93 -8.71
C LEU A 29 4.97 11.43 -8.93
N SER A 30 4.72 12.22 -7.89
CA SER A 30 5.22 13.58 -7.81
C SER A 30 6.73 13.58 -7.47
N GLU A 31 7.40 14.73 -7.62
CA GLU A 31 8.80 14.83 -7.17
C GLU A 31 8.93 14.61 -5.65
N ALA A 32 7.98 15.12 -4.88
CA ALA A 32 7.90 14.82 -3.45
C ALA A 32 7.78 13.30 -3.17
N GLY A 33 6.98 12.59 -3.98
CA GLY A 33 6.84 11.14 -3.87
C GLY A 33 8.12 10.38 -4.21
N ARG A 34 8.88 10.85 -5.20
CA ARG A 34 10.21 10.31 -5.52
C ARG A 34 11.20 10.50 -4.38
N GLU A 35 11.22 11.70 -3.78
CA GLU A 35 12.09 11.97 -2.64
C GLU A 35 11.71 11.15 -1.41
N GLN A 36 10.42 10.95 -1.14
CA GLN A 36 9.94 10.04 -0.10
C GLN A 36 10.46 8.61 -0.32
N ALA A 37 10.41 8.11 -1.56
CA ALA A 37 10.92 6.79 -1.89
C ALA A 37 12.44 6.69 -1.74
N ARG A 38 13.19 7.72 -2.17
CA ARG A 38 14.64 7.79 -1.96
C ARG A 38 15.00 7.83 -0.47
N ALA A 39 14.26 8.60 0.33
CA ALA A 39 14.47 8.68 1.78
C ALA A 39 14.28 7.30 2.45
N LEU A 40 13.24 6.56 2.04
CA LEU A 40 13.04 5.19 2.51
C LEU A 40 14.19 4.27 2.06
N GLY A 41 14.65 4.38 0.81
CA GLY A 41 15.81 3.63 0.30
C GLY A 41 17.08 3.90 1.11
N ARG A 42 17.37 5.17 1.45
CA ARG A 42 18.49 5.52 2.33
C ARG A 42 18.36 4.90 3.72
N ARG A 43 17.18 4.96 4.31
CA ARG A 43 16.91 4.35 5.63
C ARG A 43 17.15 2.85 5.64
N LEU A 44 16.76 2.16 4.58
CA LEU A 44 16.86 0.70 4.48
C LEU A 44 18.19 0.21 3.90
N ALA A 45 19.10 1.10 3.46
CA ALA A 45 20.35 0.73 2.79
C ALA A 45 21.26 -0.22 3.59
N GLY A 46 21.19 -0.17 4.93
CA GLY A 46 21.94 -1.07 5.83
C GLY A 46 21.18 -2.36 6.22
N GLU A 47 19.93 -2.49 5.82
CA GLU A 47 19.12 -3.67 6.09
C GLU A 47 19.35 -4.75 5.04
N ARG A 48 19.37 -6.00 5.45
CA ARG A 48 19.37 -7.10 4.47
C ARG A 48 17.93 -7.31 3.98
N ILE A 49 17.70 -7.00 2.70
CA ILE A 49 16.44 -7.29 2.01
C ILE A 49 16.74 -8.25 0.85
N ASP A 50 16.16 -9.44 0.92
CA ASP A 50 16.52 -10.55 0.03
C ASP A 50 15.79 -10.46 -1.32
N ALA A 51 14.54 -9.92 -1.35
CA ALA A 51 13.77 -9.73 -2.58
C ALA A 51 12.85 -8.50 -2.52
N PHE A 52 12.59 -7.93 -3.72
CA PHE A 52 11.72 -6.77 -3.89
C PHE A 52 10.58 -7.10 -4.84
N TYR A 53 9.36 -6.76 -4.41
CA TYR A 53 8.11 -6.94 -5.14
C TYR A 53 7.36 -5.63 -5.29
N SER A 54 6.53 -5.51 -6.30
CA SER A 54 5.69 -4.33 -6.48
C SER A 54 4.40 -4.63 -7.23
N SER A 55 3.36 -3.88 -6.92
CA SER A 55 2.25 -3.68 -7.84
C SER A 55 2.79 -3.20 -9.20
N PRO A 56 2.18 -3.60 -10.34
CA PRO A 56 2.62 -3.17 -11.66
C PRO A 56 2.31 -1.70 -11.98
N LEU A 57 1.45 -1.03 -11.19
CA LEU A 57 1.12 0.38 -11.41
C LEU A 57 2.36 1.27 -11.29
N SER A 58 2.54 2.23 -12.21
CA SER A 58 3.77 2.99 -12.39
C SER A 58 4.28 3.63 -11.09
N ARG A 59 3.40 4.24 -10.30
CA ARG A 59 3.73 4.86 -9.00
C ARG A 59 4.31 3.88 -7.98
N ALA A 60 3.83 2.63 -7.97
CA ALA A 60 4.33 1.61 -7.07
C ALA A 60 5.65 1.03 -7.57
N MET A 61 5.74 0.73 -8.85
CA MET A 61 6.94 0.21 -9.49
C MET A 61 8.11 1.20 -9.41
N GLU A 62 7.86 2.49 -9.67
CA GLU A 62 8.88 3.54 -9.52
C GLU A 62 9.33 3.69 -8.07
N THR A 63 8.39 3.68 -7.11
CA THR A 63 8.73 3.67 -5.67
C THR A 63 9.61 2.48 -5.33
N ALA A 64 9.25 1.28 -5.76
CA ALA A 64 10.01 0.06 -5.46
C ALA A 64 11.43 0.11 -6.03
N ARG A 65 11.60 0.58 -7.26
CA ARG A 65 12.93 0.74 -7.89
C ARG A 65 13.81 1.72 -7.13
N LEU A 66 13.25 2.86 -6.70
CA LEU A 66 13.98 3.85 -5.91
C LEU A 66 14.39 3.29 -4.54
N VAL A 67 13.51 2.52 -3.88
CA VAL A 67 13.83 1.86 -2.60
C VAL A 67 14.84 0.73 -2.78
N ALA A 68 14.76 -0.05 -3.85
CA ALA A 68 15.68 -1.16 -4.13
C ALA A 68 17.07 -0.72 -4.63
N SER A 69 17.21 0.52 -5.10
CA SER A 69 18.45 1.04 -5.70
C SER A 69 19.71 0.84 -4.83
N PRO A 70 19.70 1.12 -3.50
CA PRO A 70 20.88 0.87 -2.65
C PRO A 70 21.26 -0.61 -2.52
N HIS A 71 20.34 -1.53 -2.80
CA HIS A 71 20.55 -2.97 -2.69
C HIS A 71 21.01 -3.63 -4.00
N ALA A 72 21.02 -2.87 -5.12
CA ALA A 72 21.33 -3.37 -6.46
C ALA A 72 20.48 -4.61 -6.85
N LYS A 73 19.19 -4.62 -6.46
CA LYS A 73 18.27 -5.73 -6.73
C LYS A 73 17.17 -5.33 -7.71
N GLU A 74 16.71 -6.29 -8.47
CA GLU A 74 15.56 -6.13 -9.36
C GLU A 74 14.23 -6.20 -8.58
N VAL A 75 13.20 -5.61 -9.17
CA VAL A 75 11.84 -5.59 -8.61
C VAL A 75 10.94 -6.47 -9.45
N THR A 76 10.33 -7.47 -8.81
CA THR A 76 9.36 -8.37 -9.43
C THR A 76 7.94 -7.78 -9.35
N ALA A 77 7.26 -7.69 -10.49
CA ALA A 77 5.87 -7.24 -10.55
C ALA A 77 4.90 -8.32 -10.08
N VAL A 78 3.97 -7.95 -9.20
CA VAL A 78 2.90 -8.84 -8.69
C VAL A 78 1.54 -8.18 -8.93
N PRO A 79 0.82 -8.53 -9.99
CA PRO A 79 -0.47 -7.90 -10.33
C PRO A 79 -1.53 -8.01 -9.23
N ALA A 80 -1.47 -9.06 -8.42
CA ALA A 80 -2.43 -9.30 -7.36
C ALA A 80 -2.39 -8.26 -6.22
N ILE A 81 -1.28 -7.52 -6.04
CA ILE A 81 -1.17 -6.47 -5.01
C ILE A 81 -1.40 -5.06 -5.55
N ARG A 82 -2.08 -4.91 -6.72
CA ARG A 82 -2.52 -3.62 -7.24
C ARG A 82 -3.58 -2.98 -6.34
N GLU A 83 -3.87 -1.69 -6.55
CA GLU A 83 -4.89 -0.98 -5.77
C GLU A 83 -6.31 -1.50 -6.10
N VAL A 84 -7.25 -1.19 -5.24
CA VAL A 84 -8.67 -1.44 -5.46
C VAL A 84 -9.16 -0.68 -6.69
N SER A 85 -9.89 -1.35 -7.57
CA SER A 85 -10.61 -0.69 -8.66
C SER A 85 -11.85 0.01 -8.12
N HIS A 86 -12.02 1.28 -8.47
CA HIS A 86 -13.23 2.04 -8.16
C HIS A 86 -14.22 2.08 -9.34
N GLY A 87 -13.99 1.29 -10.40
CA GLY A 87 -14.89 1.18 -11.55
C GLY A 87 -15.29 2.55 -12.10
N ARG A 88 -16.61 2.80 -12.23
CA ARG A 88 -17.11 4.05 -12.81
C ARG A 88 -16.79 5.34 -12.01
N TRP A 89 -16.23 5.21 -10.79
CA TRP A 89 -15.80 6.35 -9.98
C TRP A 89 -14.34 6.76 -10.25
N GLU A 90 -13.58 5.95 -10.99
CA GLU A 90 -12.17 6.25 -11.30
C GLU A 90 -12.02 7.67 -11.88
N GLY A 91 -11.04 8.43 -11.35
CA GLY A 91 -10.74 9.80 -11.74
C GLY A 91 -11.71 10.88 -11.22
N LYS A 92 -12.82 10.50 -10.58
CA LYS A 92 -13.79 11.45 -10.03
C LYS A 92 -13.40 11.89 -8.62
N ARG A 93 -13.74 13.13 -8.28
CA ARG A 93 -13.62 13.63 -6.90
C ARG A 93 -14.71 13.02 -6.02
N ARG A 94 -14.43 12.87 -4.71
CA ARG A 94 -15.43 12.36 -3.77
C ARG A 94 -16.73 13.16 -3.78
N ALA A 95 -16.66 14.50 -3.83
CA ALA A 95 -17.83 15.35 -3.90
C ALA A 95 -18.66 15.10 -5.16
N GLU A 96 -18.01 14.87 -6.31
CA GLU A 96 -18.69 14.52 -7.57
C GLU A 96 -19.40 13.17 -7.46
N VAL A 97 -18.74 12.16 -6.91
CA VAL A 97 -19.34 10.83 -6.69
C VAL A 97 -20.50 10.91 -5.72
N ALA A 98 -20.34 11.63 -4.60
CA ALA A 98 -21.42 11.81 -3.62
C ALA A 98 -22.64 12.51 -4.22
N SER A 99 -22.43 13.44 -5.15
CA SER A 99 -23.52 14.14 -5.86
C SER A 99 -24.14 13.30 -6.97
N GLN A 100 -23.32 12.60 -7.78
CA GLN A 100 -23.81 11.84 -8.94
C GLN A 100 -24.39 10.46 -8.56
N TYR A 101 -23.87 9.85 -7.49
CA TYR A 101 -24.21 8.49 -7.04
C TYR A 101 -24.45 8.44 -5.53
N PRO A 102 -25.39 9.24 -4.97
CA PRO A 102 -25.51 9.43 -3.53
C PRO A 102 -25.79 8.14 -2.76
N GLU A 103 -26.62 7.25 -3.29
CA GLU A 103 -26.99 5.99 -2.65
C GLU A 103 -25.80 4.99 -2.66
N GLU A 104 -25.08 4.88 -3.77
CA GLU A 104 -23.90 4.01 -3.84
C GLU A 104 -22.78 4.54 -2.96
N TYR A 105 -22.55 5.86 -2.95
CA TYR A 105 -21.55 6.49 -2.11
C TYR A 105 -21.85 6.23 -0.63
N ARG A 106 -23.12 6.38 -0.21
CA ARG A 106 -23.55 6.09 1.17
C ARG A 106 -23.32 4.62 1.55
N ARG A 107 -23.63 3.68 0.65
CA ARG A 107 -23.38 2.24 0.86
C ARG A 107 -21.88 1.93 0.98
N TRP A 108 -21.08 2.51 0.11
CA TRP A 108 -19.63 2.34 0.15
C TRP A 108 -19.01 2.97 1.41
N GLU A 109 -19.50 4.13 1.86
CA GLU A 109 -19.06 4.73 3.12
C GLU A 109 -19.40 3.83 4.32
N ALA A 110 -20.55 3.20 4.31
CA ALA A 110 -20.99 2.30 5.39
C ALA A 110 -20.22 0.97 5.40
N ASP A 111 -19.99 0.37 4.23
CA ASP A 111 -19.35 -0.94 4.12
C ASP A 111 -18.56 -1.12 2.80
N PRO A 112 -17.32 -0.64 2.73
CA PRO A 112 -16.47 -0.82 1.55
C PRO A 112 -15.91 -2.25 1.43
N TRP A 113 -16.14 -3.09 2.42
CA TRP A 113 -15.73 -4.49 2.39
C TRP A 113 -16.62 -5.33 1.46
N SER A 114 -17.93 -5.14 1.54
CA SER A 114 -18.89 -5.92 0.77
C SER A 114 -19.55 -5.15 -0.38
N PHE A 115 -19.38 -3.82 -0.43
CA PHE A 115 -19.92 -2.99 -1.50
C PHE A 115 -18.80 -2.41 -2.40
N ALA A 116 -19.07 -2.39 -3.71
CA ALA A 116 -18.27 -1.69 -4.72
C ALA A 116 -19.19 -0.93 -5.69
N PRO A 117 -18.71 0.18 -6.28
CA PRO A 117 -19.39 0.79 -7.42
C PRO A 117 -19.36 -0.13 -8.64
N GLU A 118 -20.20 0.14 -9.63
CA GLU A 118 -20.26 -0.62 -10.88
C GLU A 118 -18.88 -0.70 -11.54
N GLY A 119 -18.46 -1.92 -11.90
CA GLY A 119 -17.15 -2.21 -12.48
C GLY A 119 -15.97 -2.12 -11.50
N GLY A 120 -16.24 -1.86 -10.21
CA GLY A 120 -15.20 -1.80 -9.17
C GLY A 120 -15.03 -3.09 -8.38
N GLU A 121 -14.08 -3.08 -7.45
CA GLU A 121 -13.79 -4.20 -6.54
C GLU A 121 -14.27 -3.89 -5.12
N THR A 122 -14.81 -4.91 -4.44
CA THR A 122 -15.05 -4.87 -2.99
C THR A 122 -13.73 -5.10 -2.23
N GLY A 123 -13.66 -4.69 -0.96
CA GLY A 123 -12.54 -5.03 -0.10
C GLY A 123 -12.32 -6.54 0.01
N LEU A 124 -13.41 -7.33 -0.01
CA LEU A 124 -13.35 -8.79 -0.06
C LEU A 124 -12.63 -9.29 -1.32
N ALA A 125 -12.97 -8.77 -2.50
CA ALA A 125 -12.33 -9.16 -3.77
C ALA A 125 -10.83 -8.80 -3.78
N VAL A 126 -10.47 -7.61 -3.30
CA VAL A 126 -9.07 -7.20 -3.15
C VAL A 126 -8.32 -8.14 -2.22
N THR A 127 -8.89 -8.49 -1.08
CA THR A 127 -8.27 -9.42 -0.13
C THR A 127 -8.13 -10.82 -0.72
N ALA A 128 -9.15 -11.30 -1.43
CA ALA A 128 -9.13 -12.62 -2.06
C ALA A 128 -8.04 -12.79 -3.13
N ARG A 129 -7.62 -11.70 -3.80
CA ARG A 129 -6.49 -11.75 -4.75
C ARG A 129 -5.13 -11.44 -4.10
N ALA A 130 -5.09 -10.49 -3.17
CA ALA A 130 -3.82 -9.98 -2.65
C ALA A 130 -3.24 -10.86 -1.53
N LEU A 131 -4.09 -11.45 -0.68
CA LEU A 131 -3.62 -12.26 0.44
C LEU A 131 -2.94 -13.56 0.00
N PRO A 132 -3.49 -14.38 -0.91
CA PRO A 132 -2.78 -15.56 -1.41
C PRO A 132 -1.44 -15.21 -2.04
N ALA A 133 -1.37 -14.17 -2.88
CA ALA A 133 -0.13 -13.74 -3.52
C ALA A 133 0.95 -13.28 -2.51
N LEU A 134 0.54 -12.63 -1.41
CA LEU A 134 1.47 -12.29 -0.33
C LEU A 134 1.96 -13.53 0.41
N LEU A 135 1.09 -14.51 0.65
CA LEU A 135 1.48 -15.77 1.31
C LEU A 135 2.41 -16.61 0.43
N GLU A 136 2.20 -16.65 -0.89
CA GLU A 136 3.13 -17.28 -1.85
C GLU A 136 4.53 -16.63 -1.79
N ILE A 137 4.61 -15.29 -1.68
CA ILE A 137 5.88 -14.60 -1.47
C ILE A 137 6.53 -15.03 -0.15
N VAL A 138 5.76 -15.12 0.93
CA VAL A 138 6.29 -15.57 2.25
C VAL A 138 6.81 -16.99 2.18
N GLU A 139 6.09 -17.88 1.52
CA GLU A 139 6.47 -19.31 1.37
C GLU A 139 7.73 -19.48 0.50
N ALA A 140 7.94 -18.61 -0.48
CA ALA A 140 9.14 -18.61 -1.32
C ALA A 140 10.40 -18.08 -0.60
N HIS A 141 10.24 -17.43 0.56
CA HIS A 141 11.34 -16.74 1.27
C HIS A 141 11.45 -17.15 2.76
N PRO A 142 11.62 -18.44 3.09
CA PRO A 142 11.64 -18.89 4.49
C PRO A 142 12.85 -18.33 5.25
N GLY A 143 12.59 -17.54 6.29
CA GLY A 143 13.63 -16.93 7.14
C GLY A 143 14.31 -15.71 6.54
N GLU A 144 13.82 -15.20 5.42
CA GLU A 144 14.34 -14.03 4.70
C GLU A 144 13.53 -12.76 5.01
N THR A 145 14.03 -11.62 4.54
CA THR A 145 13.33 -10.35 4.56
C THR A 145 12.96 -9.93 3.15
N VAL A 146 11.70 -9.66 2.88
CA VAL A 146 11.20 -9.20 1.58
C VAL A 146 10.51 -7.85 1.70
N LEU A 147 10.52 -7.06 0.63
CA LEU A 147 9.82 -5.78 0.57
C LEU A 147 8.84 -5.77 -0.61
N ALA A 148 7.58 -5.42 -0.34
CA ALA A 148 6.54 -5.30 -1.34
C ALA A 148 5.92 -3.90 -1.33
N VAL A 149 5.98 -3.21 -2.49
CA VAL A 149 5.34 -1.91 -2.67
C VAL A 149 3.94 -2.08 -3.23
N SER A 150 2.97 -1.52 -2.53
CA SER A 150 1.56 -1.61 -2.87
C SER A 150 0.84 -0.28 -2.59
N HIS A 151 -0.42 -0.31 -2.26
CA HIS A 151 -1.31 0.84 -2.21
C HIS A 151 -2.07 0.93 -0.90
N LYS A 152 -2.74 2.08 -0.71
CA LYS A 152 -3.40 2.45 0.54
C LYS A 152 -4.47 1.45 0.99
N ALA A 153 -5.41 1.10 0.10
CA ALA A 153 -6.50 0.20 0.47
C ALA A 153 -5.99 -1.25 0.56
N THR A 154 -5.20 -1.70 -0.40
CA THR A 154 -4.67 -3.06 -0.44
C THR A 154 -3.83 -3.40 0.80
N ILE A 155 -2.91 -2.51 1.23
CA ILE A 155 -2.10 -2.72 2.45
C ILE A 155 -2.99 -2.81 3.69
N ARG A 156 -3.96 -1.89 3.83
CA ARG A 156 -4.87 -1.88 4.98
C ARG A 156 -5.70 -3.16 5.08
N LEU A 157 -6.19 -3.64 3.94
CA LEU A 157 -6.95 -4.89 3.85
C LEU A 157 -6.10 -6.11 4.18
N LEU A 158 -4.87 -6.19 3.65
CA LEU A 158 -3.91 -7.25 3.98
C LEU A 158 -3.60 -7.27 5.47
N VAL A 159 -3.29 -6.12 6.06
CA VAL A 159 -3.00 -6.03 7.50
C VAL A 159 -4.24 -6.43 8.31
N ALA A 160 -5.43 -5.92 7.96
CA ALA A 160 -6.66 -6.28 8.67
C ALA A 160 -6.92 -7.79 8.66
N ALA A 161 -6.76 -8.44 7.49
CA ALA A 161 -6.94 -9.89 7.35
C ALA A 161 -5.91 -10.69 8.15
N LEU A 162 -4.63 -10.27 8.14
CA LEU A 162 -3.52 -11.00 8.77
C LEU A 162 -3.51 -10.88 10.30
N VAL A 163 -3.95 -9.76 10.86
CA VAL A 163 -3.92 -9.54 12.32
C VAL A 163 -5.30 -9.57 12.99
N GLY A 164 -6.34 -9.92 12.24
CA GLY A 164 -7.68 -10.16 12.79
C GLY A 164 -8.48 -8.89 13.12
N PHE A 165 -8.24 -7.78 12.43
CA PHE A 165 -9.12 -6.61 12.50
C PHE A 165 -10.40 -6.84 11.69
N ASP A 166 -11.50 -6.22 12.11
CA ASP A 166 -12.72 -6.17 11.30
C ASP A 166 -12.42 -5.47 9.96
N PRO A 167 -12.43 -6.17 8.82
CA PRO A 167 -12.04 -5.61 7.55
C PRO A 167 -13.02 -4.54 7.04
N ARG A 168 -14.27 -4.48 7.55
CA ARG A 168 -15.23 -3.42 7.21
C ARG A 168 -14.79 -2.05 7.70
N ARG A 169 -13.89 -2.02 8.71
CA ARG A 169 -13.40 -0.80 9.37
C ARG A 169 -11.94 -0.49 9.04
N TYR A 170 -11.37 -1.11 7.99
CA TYR A 170 -9.97 -0.92 7.62
C TYR A 170 -9.61 0.55 7.35
N ARG A 171 -10.55 1.35 6.82
CA ARG A 171 -10.34 2.76 6.53
C ARG A 171 -10.26 3.62 7.79
N ASP A 172 -11.05 3.28 8.81
CA ASP A 172 -11.19 4.05 10.04
C ASP A 172 -10.10 3.73 11.06
N ARG A 173 -9.51 2.54 10.97
CA ARG A 173 -8.60 2.00 11.97
C ARG A 173 -7.13 2.05 11.57
N LEU A 174 -6.85 2.09 10.29
CA LEU A 174 -5.50 1.99 9.76
C LEU A 174 -5.20 3.21 8.86
N GLU A 175 -4.23 4.05 9.26
CA GLU A 175 -3.71 5.09 8.38
C GLU A 175 -2.50 4.56 7.61
N ALA A 176 -2.47 4.74 6.29
CA ALA A 176 -1.32 4.42 5.47
C ALA A 176 -0.89 5.68 4.69
N LYS A 177 0.19 6.33 5.12
CA LYS A 177 0.77 7.52 4.49
C LYS A 177 1.62 7.13 3.27
N PRO A 178 1.80 8.03 2.28
CA PRO A 178 2.74 7.79 1.18
C PRO A 178 4.14 7.43 1.69
N ALA A 179 4.78 6.44 1.09
CA ALA A 179 6.04 5.83 1.49
C ALA A 179 6.08 5.30 2.95
N GLY A 180 4.93 5.17 3.63
CA GLY A 180 4.85 4.58 4.96
C GLY A 180 5.25 3.10 4.94
N LEU A 181 6.11 2.72 5.87
CA LEU A 181 6.67 1.39 6.04
C LEU A 181 5.87 0.61 7.09
N THR A 182 5.46 -0.60 6.76
CA THR A 182 4.78 -1.53 7.68
C THR A 182 5.56 -2.84 7.71
N ALA A 183 5.75 -3.44 8.88
CA ALA A 183 6.44 -4.71 9.01
C ALA A 183 5.54 -5.79 9.61
N LEU A 184 5.53 -6.94 8.96
CA LEU A 184 4.88 -8.17 9.39
C LEU A 184 5.92 -9.27 9.52
N ASP A 185 5.91 -9.99 10.66
CA ASP A 185 6.75 -11.15 10.90
C ASP A 185 5.89 -12.41 10.80
N PHE A 186 6.20 -13.26 9.84
CA PHE A 186 5.55 -14.57 9.65
C PHE A 186 6.36 -15.65 10.34
N ARG A 187 5.76 -16.31 11.34
CA ARG A 187 6.38 -17.37 12.15
C ARG A 187 5.69 -18.69 11.86
N GLU A 188 6.46 -19.75 11.76
CA GLU A 188 5.94 -21.10 11.50
C GLU A 188 4.86 -21.54 12.49
N THR A 189 4.98 -21.17 13.76
CA THR A 189 4.15 -21.73 14.83
C THR A 189 3.04 -20.83 15.35
N SER A 190 3.06 -19.53 15.04
CA SER A 190 2.13 -18.55 15.64
C SER A 190 1.42 -17.63 14.65
N GLY A 191 1.63 -17.84 13.35
CA GLY A 191 1.09 -16.99 12.30
C GLY A 191 1.72 -15.60 12.25
N PRO A 192 1.12 -14.67 11.47
CA PRO A 192 1.66 -13.33 11.25
C PRO A 192 1.53 -12.46 12.49
N ARG A 193 2.56 -11.66 12.75
CA ARG A 193 2.59 -10.60 13.77
C ARG A 193 2.88 -9.25 13.14
N LEU A 194 2.07 -8.26 13.43
CA LEU A 194 2.35 -6.88 13.08
C LEU A 194 3.46 -6.35 14.02
N ALA A 195 4.65 -6.09 13.47
CA ALA A 195 5.77 -5.54 14.22
C ALA A 195 5.62 -4.02 14.41
N PHE A 196 5.28 -3.32 13.32
CA PHE A 196 4.87 -1.91 13.34
C PHE A 196 4.03 -1.59 12.09
N PHE A 197 3.28 -0.48 12.14
CA PHE A 197 2.42 -0.04 11.06
C PHE A 197 2.67 1.42 10.71
N ASN A 198 2.80 1.71 9.40
CA ASN A 198 2.86 3.05 8.83
C ASN A 198 3.97 3.93 9.45
N ASP A 199 5.17 3.39 9.64
CA ASP A 199 6.32 4.16 10.10
C ASP A 199 6.81 5.10 8.98
N THR A 200 6.82 6.40 9.27
CA THR A 200 7.25 7.48 8.37
C THR A 200 8.45 8.26 8.91
N SER A 201 9.19 7.71 9.86
CA SER A 201 10.32 8.39 10.52
C SER A 201 11.44 8.81 9.55
N HIS A 202 11.53 8.19 8.37
CA HIS A 202 12.44 8.57 7.29
C HIS A 202 11.97 9.83 6.52
N LEU A 203 10.74 10.30 6.76
CA LEU A 203 10.18 11.50 6.15
C LEU A 203 10.29 12.73 7.08
N THR A 204 11.24 12.71 8.02
CA THR A 204 11.46 13.85 8.91
C THR A 204 11.66 15.13 8.09
N GLU A 205 10.98 16.20 8.51
CA GLU A 205 11.11 17.54 7.94
C GLU A 205 12.58 17.90 7.82
N THR A 206 12.98 18.42 6.66
CA THR A 206 14.28 19.06 6.49
C THR A 206 14.37 20.13 7.59
N PRO A 207 15.40 20.13 8.47
CA PRO A 207 15.56 21.19 9.46
C PRO A 207 15.80 22.49 8.69
N GLY A 208 14.78 23.35 8.58
CA GLY A 208 14.96 24.60 7.86
C GLY A 208 13.71 25.41 7.50
N ALA A 209 12.51 25.01 7.88
CA ALA A 209 11.34 25.88 7.80
C ALA A 209 10.99 26.37 9.20
N GLY A 210 11.71 27.38 9.66
CA GLY A 210 11.36 28.12 10.87
C GLY A 210 9.95 28.69 10.72
N SER A 211 9.10 28.38 11.69
CA SER A 211 7.82 29.07 11.86
C SER A 211 8.08 30.55 12.15
N PRO A 212 7.24 31.45 11.60
CA PRO A 212 7.30 32.87 11.92
C PRO A 212 6.88 33.17 13.33
#